data_ddb8bbf2f1dfe025011df80773cd5ea7
#
_entry.id   ddb8bbf2f1dfe025011df80773cd5ea7
#
_cell.length_a   1.000
_cell.length_b   1.000
_cell.length_c   1.000
_cell.angle_alpha   90.00
_cell.angle_beta   90.00
_cell.angle_gamma   90.00
#
_symmetry.space_group_name_H-M   'P 1'
#
loop_
_entity.id
_entity.type
_entity.pdbx_description
1 polymer ?
#
loop_
_entity_poly.entity_id
_entity_poly.type
_entity_poly.pdbx_seq_one_letter_code
_entity_poly.pdbx_strand_id
1 'polypeptide(L)'
;MQYPLQEKTALVTGGSRGIGRAIAQRLAADGALVAIHYGGNDAAANETVKAIEQGGGQAFLVKAELGVNGDIDPLFTKLEQGLTGRPLDILVNNAAVAPQITISQTTPEEFDRIFAINVRAPFFIIQRALPLMPDGGRIINISSGVTWFATPATVYSMTKGALNVLSRSLANSLGVRNITVNTISPGITDTDMNPSIRDKDVKAIERVAAMTTLRRPGRPVDIGDVVAFFASDEARWITGQTLEVNGGLFLGPREQ
;
A
#
# COMPACT_ATOMS: atom_id res chain seq x y z
N MET A 1 4.50 9.41 -26.72
CA MET A 1 3.48 8.65 -25.95
C MET A 1 3.15 9.47 -24.73
N GLN A 2 1.87 9.68 -24.44
CA GLN A 2 1.47 10.40 -23.24
C GLN A 2 1.51 9.40 -22.06
N TYR A 3 2.20 9.74 -20.97
CA TYR A 3 2.24 8.90 -19.79
C TYR A 3 0.89 8.97 -19.06
N PRO A 4 0.32 7.83 -18.60
CA PRO A 4 -1.02 7.79 -18.00
C PRO A 4 -1.21 8.68 -16.77
N LEU A 5 -0.13 8.95 -16.01
CA LEU A 5 -0.12 9.75 -14.79
C LEU A 5 0.72 11.03 -14.93
N GLN A 6 0.93 11.50 -16.16
CA GLN A 6 1.66 12.74 -16.40
C GLN A 6 0.99 13.91 -15.65
N GLU A 7 1.82 14.75 -15.01
CA GLU A 7 1.39 15.89 -14.17
C GLU A 7 0.68 15.51 -12.86
N LYS A 8 0.43 14.23 -12.60
CA LYS A 8 -0.15 13.77 -11.34
C LYS A 8 0.89 13.72 -10.23
N THR A 9 0.42 13.87 -8.99
CA THR A 9 1.23 13.69 -7.79
C THR A 9 0.70 12.53 -6.95
N ALA A 10 1.60 11.77 -6.35
CA ALA A 10 1.24 10.60 -5.55
C ALA A 10 1.98 10.59 -4.21
N LEU A 11 1.28 10.25 -3.13
CA LEU A 11 1.90 9.87 -1.85
C LEU A 11 1.82 8.35 -1.69
N VAL A 12 2.96 7.70 -1.48
CA VAL A 12 3.03 6.26 -1.17
C VAL A 12 3.61 6.08 0.23
N THR A 13 2.78 5.64 1.20
CA THR A 13 3.26 5.37 2.54
C THR A 13 4.02 4.04 2.59
N GLY A 14 5.14 3.99 3.32
CA GLY A 14 6.01 2.81 3.33
C GLY A 14 6.64 2.50 1.97
N GLY A 15 6.96 3.55 1.18
CA GLY A 15 7.44 3.44 -0.20
C GLY A 15 8.93 3.08 -0.35
N SER A 16 9.68 2.90 0.73
CA SER A 16 11.13 2.65 0.65
C SER A 16 11.53 1.22 0.30
N ARG A 17 10.64 0.23 0.39
CA ARG A 17 10.94 -1.19 0.13
C ARG A 17 9.69 -1.99 -0.24
N GLY A 18 9.90 -3.24 -0.67
CA GLY A 18 8.84 -4.21 -0.93
C GLY A 18 7.76 -3.71 -1.90
N ILE A 19 6.51 -3.93 -1.55
CA ILE A 19 5.35 -3.51 -2.36
C ILE A 19 5.33 -2.00 -2.54
N GLY A 20 5.58 -1.22 -1.48
CA GLY A 20 5.57 0.25 -1.56
C GLY A 20 6.61 0.81 -2.52
N ARG A 21 7.83 0.23 -2.56
CA ARG A 21 8.86 0.59 -3.55
C ARG A 21 8.38 0.31 -4.98
N ALA A 22 7.82 -0.88 -5.22
CA ALA A 22 7.33 -1.24 -6.55
C ALA A 22 6.18 -0.33 -7.01
N ILE A 23 5.27 0.03 -6.11
CA ILE A 23 4.21 1.01 -6.37
C ILE A 23 4.82 2.36 -6.74
N ALA A 24 5.76 2.88 -5.92
CA ALA A 24 6.39 4.18 -6.16
C ALA A 24 7.11 4.22 -7.52
N GLN A 25 7.88 3.18 -7.83
CA GLN A 25 8.58 3.05 -9.11
C GLN A 25 7.61 2.99 -10.30
N ARG A 26 6.53 2.22 -10.17
CA ARG A 26 5.55 2.11 -11.24
C ARG A 26 4.79 3.41 -11.48
N LEU A 27 4.30 4.08 -10.44
CA LEU A 27 3.62 5.37 -10.59
C LEU A 27 4.53 6.44 -11.19
N ALA A 28 5.81 6.46 -10.80
CA ALA A 28 6.81 7.37 -11.38
C ALA A 28 7.12 7.04 -12.85
N ALA A 29 7.20 5.77 -13.22
CA ALA A 29 7.36 5.34 -14.61
C ALA A 29 6.17 5.72 -15.49
N ASP A 30 4.96 5.77 -14.90
CA ASP A 30 3.73 6.23 -15.55
C ASP A 30 3.61 7.79 -15.56
N GLY A 31 4.62 8.52 -15.07
CA GLY A 31 4.76 9.98 -15.18
C GLY A 31 4.40 10.79 -13.93
N ALA A 32 4.02 10.15 -12.81
CA ALA A 32 3.68 10.87 -11.59
C ALA A 32 4.94 11.39 -10.85
N LEU A 33 4.82 12.54 -10.18
CA LEU A 33 5.73 12.95 -9.11
C LEU A 33 5.37 12.17 -7.84
N VAL A 34 6.29 11.38 -7.30
CA VAL A 34 6.01 10.48 -6.18
C VAL A 34 6.66 10.95 -4.88
N ALA A 35 5.84 11.25 -3.88
CA ALA A 35 6.27 11.41 -2.49
C ALA A 35 6.43 10.04 -1.84
N ILE A 36 7.65 9.67 -1.50
CA ILE A 36 7.98 8.39 -0.87
C ILE A 36 8.04 8.57 0.64
N HIS A 37 6.96 8.19 1.32
CA HIS A 37 6.98 8.20 2.79
C HIS A 37 7.71 6.95 3.33
N TYR A 38 8.51 7.15 4.37
CA TYR A 38 9.22 6.09 5.11
C TYR A 38 9.47 6.48 6.58
N GLY A 39 9.65 5.47 7.46
CA GLY A 39 9.97 5.70 8.87
C GLY A 39 11.45 5.98 9.13
N GLY A 40 12.30 4.94 9.16
CA GLY A 40 13.67 5.06 9.66
C GLY A 40 14.78 4.58 8.73
N ASN A 41 14.51 3.89 7.64
CA ASN A 41 15.56 3.35 6.74
C ASN A 41 15.90 4.34 5.63
N ASP A 42 16.78 5.29 5.92
CA ASP A 42 17.23 6.33 4.98
C ASP A 42 17.92 5.72 3.74
N ALA A 43 18.72 4.69 3.91
CA ALA A 43 19.42 4.04 2.80
C ALA A 43 18.43 3.46 1.78
N ALA A 44 17.48 2.65 2.23
CA ALA A 44 16.47 2.05 1.36
C ALA A 44 15.57 3.11 0.68
N ALA A 45 15.27 4.22 1.37
CA ALA A 45 14.50 5.31 0.81
C ALA A 45 15.26 6.03 -0.32
N ASN A 46 16.54 6.34 -0.09
CA ASN A 46 17.41 6.95 -1.10
C ASN A 46 17.64 6.04 -2.32
N GLU A 47 17.81 4.72 -2.11
CA GLU A 47 17.89 3.75 -3.20
C GLU A 47 16.62 3.76 -4.07
N THR A 48 15.44 3.90 -3.44
CA THR A 48 14.18 3.96 -4.20
C THR A 48 14.09 5.22 -5.05
N VAL A 49 14.44 6.39 -4.50
CA VAL A 49 14.50 7.65 -5.28
C VAL A 49 15.49 7.52 -6.44
N LYS A 50 16.72 7.06 -6.15
CA LYS A 50 17.74 6.87 -7.19
C LYS A 50 17.28 5.95 -8.32
N ALA A 51 16.60 4.85 -8.00
CA ALA A 51 16.07 3.94 -9.01
C ALA A 51 14.97 4.58 -9.86
N ILE A 52 14.11 5.41 -9.27
CA ILE A 52 13.10 6.19 -10.00
C ILE A 52 13.74 7.21 -10.93
N GLU A 53 14.72 7.96 -10.45
CA GLU A 53 15.44 8.99 -11.24
C GLU A 53 16.22 8.36 -12.41
N GLN A 54 16.86 7.21 -12.18
CA GLN A 54 17.52 6.43 -13.23
C GLN A 54 16.55 5.93 -14.31
N GLY A 55 15.29 5.68 -13.94
CA GLY A 55 14.21 5.37 -14.86
C GLY A 55 13.59 6.59 -15.55
N GLY A 56 14.08 7.80 -15.29
CA GLY A 56 13.54 9.05 -15.85
C GLY A 56 12.32 9.60 -15.13
N GLY A 57 11.91 9.01 -13.99
CA GLY A 57 10.81 9.48 -13.16
C GLY A 57 11.24 10.54 -12.14
N GLN A 58 10.28 11.05 -11.35
CA GLN A 58 10.50 12.06 -10.33
C GLN A 58 9.96 11.59 -8.97
N ALA A 59 10.76 11.75 -7.91
CA ALA A 59 10.34 11.44 -6.55
C ALA A 59 11.04 12.33 -5.53
N PHE A 60 10.42 12.44 -4.33
CA PHE A 60 11.03 13.08 -3.16
C PHE A 60 10.70 12.30 -1.90
N LEU A 61 11.49 12.50 -0.86
CA LEU A 61 11.38 11.76 0.40
C LEU A 61 10.53 12.51 1.43
N VAL A 62 9.67 11.76 2.12
CA VAL A 62 8.86 12.22 3.25
C VAL A 62 9.14 11.32 4.44
N LYS A 63 10.08 11.70 5.30
CA LYS A 63 10.43 10.93 6.51
C LYS A 63 9.49 11.29 7.65
N ALA A 64 8.72 10.31 8.14
CA ALA A 64 7.90 10.44 9.34
C ALA A 64 7.71 9.06 9.99
N GLU A 65 7.70 8.99 11.31
CA GLU A 65 7.37 7.76 12.01
C GLU A 65 5.85 7.68 12.20
N LEU A 66 5.22 6.58 11.79
CA LEU A 66 3.78 6.35 11.97
C LEU A 66 3.50 5.52 13.22
N GLY A 67 2.34 5.74 13.83
CA GLY A 67 1.88 5.01 15.01
C GLY A 67 2.25 5.67 16.33
N VAL A 68 2.87 6.83 16.30
CA VAL A 68 3.18 7.66 17.48
C VAL A 68 2.24 8.85 17.57
N ASN A 69 2.21 9.51 18.73
CA ASN A 69 1.40 10.72 18.88
C ASN A 69 1.95 11.87 18.01
N GLY A 70 1.07 12.53 17.27
CA GLY A 70 1.45 13.65 16.40
C GLY A 70 2.16 13.24 15.11
N ASP A 71 2.05 11.96 14.71
CA ASP A 71 2.72 11.39 13.54
C ASP A 71 2.31 12.01 12.19
N ILE A 72 1.10 12.54 12.10
CA ILE A 72 0.53 13.02 10.84
C ILE A 72 1.06 14.40 10.45
N ASP A 73 1.24 15.32 11.38
CA ASP A 73 1.68 16.68 11.08
C ASP A 73 3.10 16.75 10.47
N PRO A 74 4.12 16.04 11.01
CA PRO A 74 5.43 15.99 10.37
C PRO A 74 5.43 15.38 8.98
N LEU A 75 4.55 14.39 8.73
CA LEU A 75 4.38 13.80 7.41
C LEU A 75 3.86 14.86 6.43
N PHE A 76 2.77 15.55 6.77
CA PHE A 76 2.16 16.53 5.87
C PHE A 76 2.99 17.78 5.69
N THR A 77 3.70 18.26 6.73
CA THR A 77 4.63 19.37 6.59
C THR A 77 5.67 19.11 5.49
N LYS A 78 6.27 17.91 5.48
CA LYS A 78 7.26 17.53 4.46
C LYS A 78 6.63 17.25 3.10
N LEU A 79 5.43 16.66 3.09
CA LEU A 79 4.69 16.41 1.86
C LEU A 79 4.37 17.74 1.15
N GLU A 80 3.78 18.71 1.84
CA GLU A 80 3.41 20.01 1.30
C GLU A 80 4.63 20.80 0.79
N GLN A 81 5.76 20.72 1.50
CA GLN A 81 7.04 21.28 1.05
C GLN A 81 7.48 20.66 -0.30
N GLY A 82 7.41 19.33 -0.42
CA GLY A 82 7.83 18.64 -1.64
C GLY A 82 6.84 18.80 -2.81
N LEU A 83 5.55 18.96 -2.53
CA LEU A 83 4.53 19.23 -3.54
C LEU A 83 4.65 20.65 -4.16
N THR A 84 5.25 21.60 -3.44
CA THR A 84 5.45 22.99 -3.94
C THR A 84 4.18 23.64 -4.51
N GLY A 85 3.05 23.44 -3.83
CA GLY A 85 1.74 23.98 -4.22
C GLY A 85 0.95 23.13 -5.22
N ARG A 86 1.49 21.99 -5.68
CA ARG A 86 0.73 21.02 -6.49
C ARG A 86 -0.32 20.31 -5.64
N PRO A 87 -1.48 19.92 -6.20
CA PRO A 87 -2.45 19.07 -5.49
C PRO A 87 -1.87 17.68 -5.23
N LEU A 88 -2.49 16.91 -4.35
CA LEU A 88 -2.24 15.49 -4.15
C LEU A 88 -3.30 14.68 -4.89
N ASP A 89 -2.99 14.13 -6.06
CA ASP A 89 -3.96 13.40 -6.88
C ASP A 89 -4.18 11.97 -6.40
N ILE A 90 -3.12 11.31 -5.93
CA ILE A 90 -3.12 9.88 -5.62
C ILE A 90 -2.55 9.65 -4.21
N LEU A 91 -3.33 8.97 -3.37
CA LEU A 91 -2.88 8.52 -2.05
C LEU A 91 -2.87 6.99 -2.01
N VAL A 92 -1.71 6.41 -1.70
CA VAL A 92 -1.55 4.96 -1.48
C VAL A 92 -1.16 4.71 -0.02
N ASN A 93 -2.09 4.20 0.78
CA ASN A 93 -1.84 3.73 2.13
C ASN A 93 -1.30 2.31 2.10
N ASN A 94 0.03 2.17 2.10
CA ASN A 94 0.72 0.89 2.06
C ASN A 94 1.50 0.58 3.35
N ALA A 95 1.94 1.58 4.10
CA ALA A 95 2.68 1.37 5.35
C ALA A 95 1.90 0.46 6.31
N ALA A 96 2.55 -0.57 6.82
CA ALA A 96 1.97 -1.49 7.78
C ALA A 96 3.05 -2.27 8.53
N VAL A 97 2.66 -2.81 9.69
CA VAL A 97 3.41 -3.82 10.44
C VAL A 97 2.59 -5.11 10.51
N ALA A 98 3.25 -6.26 10.40
CA ALA A 98 2.62 -7.58 10.42
C ALA A 98 3.40 -8.56 11.31
N PRO A 99 3.45 -8.33 12.62
CA PRO A 99 4.12 -9.26 13.52
C PRO A 99 3.39 -10.61 13.51
N GLN A 100 4.16 -11.69 13.51
CA GLN A 100 3.63 -13.06 13.54
C GLN A 100 3.37 -13.48 15.00
N ILE A 101 2.44 -12.79 15.65
CA ILE A 101 2.05 -13.06 17.05
C ILE A 101 0.64 -13.65 17.10
N THR A 102 0.49 -14.68 17.93
CA THR A 102 -0.79 -15.34 18.17
C THR A 102 -1.62 -14.56 19.19
N ILE A 103 -2.90 -14.93 19.35
CA ILE A 103 -3.79 -14.30 20.35
C ILE A 103 -3.22 -14.43 21.78
N SER A 104 -2.58 -15.54 22.12
CA SER A 104 -1.99 -15.76 23.44
C SER A 104 -0.69 -14.99 23.70
N GLN A 105 -0.05 -14.49 22.64
CA GLN A 105 1.19 -13.71 22.71
C GLN A 105 0.95 -12.21 22.59
N THR A 106 -0.26 -11.81 22.21
CA THR A 106 -0.60 -10.41 22.01
C THR A 106 -0.73 -9.68 23.34
N THR A 107 0.07 -8.65 23.55
CA THR A 107 -0.10 -7.73 24.69
C THR A 107 -0.96 -6.53 24.28
N PRO A 108 -1.57 -5.79 25.26
CA PRO A 108 -2.28 -4.55 24.95
C PRO A 108 -1.43 -3.55 24.15
N GLU A 109 -0.15 -3.38 24.48
CA GLU A 109 0.77 -2.45 23.84
C GLU A 109 1.02 -2.84 22.38
N GLU A 110 1.22 -4.15 22.11
CA GLU A 110 1.36 -4.63 20.73
C GLU A 110 0.07 -4.48 19.93
N PHE A 111 -1.07 -4.76 20.55
CA PHE A 111 -2.37 -4.51 19.92
C PHE A 111 -2.53 -3.04 19.53
N ASP A 112 -2.30 -2.12 20.46
CA ASP A 112 -2.41 -0.68 20.23
C ASP A 112 -1.43 -0.20 19.17
N ARG A 113 -0.18 -0.67 19.19
CA ARG A 113 0.84 -0.35 18.19
C ARG A 113 0.42 -0.78 16.78
N ILE A 114 -0.08 -2.01 16.63
CA ILE A 114 -0.51 -2.52 15.33
C ILE A 114 -1.70 -1.72 14.80
N PHE A 115 -2.69 -1.41 15.65
CA PHE A 115 -3.83 -0.58 15.26
C PHE A 115 -3.43 0.86 14.98
N ALA A 116 -2.52 1.43 15.74
CA ALA A 116 -2.03 2.79 15.51
C ALA A 116 -1.40 2.94 14.11
N ILE A 117 -0.56 1.99 13.70
CA ILE A 117 0.12 2.04 12.40
C ILE A 117 -0.82 1.64 11.25
N ASN A 118 -1.58 0.54 11.42
CA ASN A 118 -2.30 -0.07 10.31
C ASN A 118 -3.71 0.51 10.08
N VAL A 119 -4.29 1.17 11.08
CA VAL A 119 -5.67 1.69 11.02
C VAL A 119 -5.74 3.18 11.31
N ARG A 120 -5.23 3.62 12.47
CA ARG A 120 -5.29 5.02 12.87
C ARG A 120 -4.53 5.92 11.90
N ALA A 121 -3.30 5.56 11.57
CA ALA A 121 -2.50 6.37 10.67
C ALA A 121 -3.14 6.51 9.27
N PRO A 122 -3.54 5.43 8.55
CA PRO A 122 -4.26 5.57 7.28
C PRO A 122 -5.52 6.44 7.38
N PHE A 123 -6.31 6.30 8.44
CA PHE A 123 -7.51 7.12 8.62
C PHE A 123 -7.18 8.62 8.67
N PHE A 124 -6.23 9.02 9.52
CA PHE A 124 -5.86 10.43 9.67
C PHE A 124 -5.03 10.96 8.50
N ILE A 125 -4.25 10.11 7.82
CA ILE A 125 -3.59 10.47 6.56
C ILE A 125 -4.65 10.81 5.50
N ILE A 126 -5.69 9.99 5.34
CA ILE A 126 -6.79 10.30 4.41
C ILE A 126 -7.46 11.62 4.81
N GLN A 127 -7.84 11.77 6.08
CA GLN A 127 -8.50 12.98 6.56
C GLN A 127 -7.69 14.25 6.25
N ARG A 128 -6.38 14.20 6.50
CA ARG A 128 -5.46 15.35 6.27
C ARG A 128 -5.14 15.54 4.78
N ALA A 129 -5.23 14.49 3.96
CA ALA A 129 -5.03 14.55 2.52
C ALA A 129 -6.21 15.19 1.77
N LEU A 130 -7.45 14.97 2.23
CA LEU A 130 -8.67 15.39 1.51
C LEU A 130 -8.71 16.89 1.12
N PRO A 131 -8.24 17.86 1.93
CA PRO A 131 -8.15 19.25 1.52
C PRO A 131 -7.11 19.52 0.41
N LEU A 132 -6.09 18.66 0.28
CA LEU A 132 -5.04 18.77 -0.75
C LEU A 132 -5.43 18.03 -2.04
N MET A 133 -6.42 17.16 -1.97
CA MET A 133 -6.85 16.37 -3.13
C MET A 133 -7.82 17.16 -4.01
N PRO A 134 -7.63 17.14 -5.33
CA PRO A 134 -8.62 17.68 -6.27
C PRO A 134 -9.82 16.73 -6.40
N ASP A 135 -10.90 17.20 -6.99
CA ASP A 135 -11.96 16.33 -7.46
C ASP A 135 -11.40 15.37 -8.53
N GLY A 136 -11.86 14.13 -8.52
CA GLY A 136 -11.28 13.08 -9.36
C GLY A 136 -10.03 12.42 -8.77
N GLY A 137 -9.69 12.66 -7.50
CA GLY A 137 -8.57 12.01 -6.82
C GLY A 137 -8.72 10.50 -6.65
N ARG A 138 -7.63 9.83 -6.27
CA ARG A 138 -7.56 8.37 -6.10
C ARG A 138 -7.01 8.02 -4.73
N ILE A 139 -7.74 7.21 -3.96
CA ILE A 139 -7.28 6.66 -2.68
C ILE A 139 -7.23 5.14 -2.81
N ILE A 140 -6.05 4.56 -2.56
CA ILE A 140 -5.82 3.12 -2.69
C ILE A 140 -5.23 2.62 -1.37
N ASN A 141 -5.94 1.71 -0.70
CA ASN A 141 -5.49 1.11 0.54
C ASN A 141 -4.94 -0.30 0.29
N ILE A 142 -3.76 -0.59 0.82
CA ILE A 142 -3.16 -1.93 0.72
C ILE A 142 -3.59 -2.76 1.94
N SER A 143 -4.53 -3.65 1.71
CA SER A 143 -5.02 -4.64 2.67
C SER A 143 -4.14 -5.91 2.64
N SER A 144 -4.75 -7.08 2.72
CA SER A 144 -4.07 -8.38 2.66
C SER A 144 -5.08 -9.50 2.43
N GLY A 145 -4.66 -10.57 1.78
CA GLY A 145 -5.44 -11.80 1.66
C GLY A 145 -5.85 -12.43 3.00
N VAL A 146 -5.22 -12.04 4.12
CA VAL A 146 -5.62 -12.50 5.47
C VAL A 146 -7.03 -12.07 5.90
N THR A 147 -7.69 -11.19 5.14
CA THR A 147 -9.11 -10.86 5.34
C THR A 147 -10.05 -11.89 4.72
N TRP A 148 -9.51 -12.80 3.96
CA TRP A 148 -10.19 -13.82 3.18
C TRP A 148 -10.02 -15.22 3.78
N PHE A 149 -8.87 -15.50 4.43
CA PHE A 149 -8.57 -16.78 5.08
C PHE A 149 -7.99 -16.59 6.49
N ALA A 150 -8.14 -17.60 7.33
CA ALA A 150 -7.66 -17.55 8.72
C ALA A 150 -6.14 -17.67 8.82
N THR A 151 -5.55 -16.84 9.69
CA THR A 151 -4.13 -16.91 10.06
C THR A 151 -3.97 -16.77 11.57
N PRO A 152 -2.86 -17.24 12.18
CA PRO A 152 -2.59 -17.01 13.58
C PRO A 152 -2.41 -15.53 13.96
N ALA A 153 -2.04 -14.67 13.01
CA ALA A 153 -1.84 -13.23 13.21
C ALA A 153 -3.18 -12.46 13.28
N THR A 154 -4.00 -12.76 14.28
CA THR A 154 -5.38 -12.28 14.40
C THR A 154 -5.48 -10.75 14.38
N VAL A 155 -4.66 -10.05 15.18
CA VAL A 155 -4.70 -8.58 15.27
C VAL A 155 -4.36 -7.94 13.92
N TYR A 156 -3.36 -8.45 13.23
CA TYR A 156 -3.02 -7.98 11.88
C TYR A 156 -4.21 -8.16 10.93
N SER A 157 -4.86 -9.32 10.93
CA SER A 157 -6.04 -9.60 10.11
C SER A 157 -7.19 -8.64 10.39
N MET A 158 -7.46 -8.35 11.69
CA MET A 158 -8.46 -7.35 12.10
C MET A 158 -8.15 -5.97 11.50
N THR A 159 -6.89 -5.52 11.55
CA THR A 159 -6.52 -4.22 11.00
C THR A 159 -6.71 -4.14 9.48
N LYS A 160 -6.45 -5.22 8.76
CA LYS A 160 -6.65 -5.27 7.30
C LYS A 160 -8.14 -5.32 6.94
N GLY A 161 -8.97 -6.01 7.74
CA GLY A 161 -10.42 -5.96 7.64
C GLY A 161 -10.98 -4.54 7.86
N ALA A 162 -10.42 -3.80 8.83
CA ALA A 162 -10.80 -2.41 9.08
C ALA A 162 -10.56 -1.51 7.85
N LEU A 163 -9.47 -1.70 7.11
CA LEU A 163 -9.20 -0.95 5.87
C LEU A 163 -10.23 -1.25 4.77
N ASN A 164 -10.69 -2.50 4.65
CA ASN A 164 -11.72 -2.86 3.67
C ASN A 164 -13.05 -2.14 3.98
N VAL A 165 -13.43 -2.05 5.26
CA VAL A 165 -14.62 -1.31 5.70
C VAL A 165 -14.44 0.19 5.50
N LEU A 166 -13.30 0.76 5.88
CA LEU A 166 -12.95 2.17 5.71
C LEU A 166 -13.08 2.58 4.23
N SER A 167 -12.50 1.80 3.33
CA SER A 167 -12.53 2.08 1.88
C SER A 167 -13.96 2.16 1.36
N ARG A 168 -14.82 1.22 1.73
CA ARG A 168 -16.21 1.18 1.27
C ARG A 168 -17.01 2.37 1.80
N SER A 169 -16.82 2.71 3.07
CA SER A 169 -17.50 3.86 3.69
C SER A 169 -17.08 5.18 3.06
N LEU A 170 -15.77 5.36 2.81
CA LEU A 170 -15.26 6.58 2.17
C LEU A 170 -15.61 6.67 0.70
N ALA A 171 -15.66 5.57 -0.03
CA ALA A 171 -16.10 5.55 -1.43
C ALA A 171 -17.50 6.15 -1.58
N ASN A 172 -18.41 5.81 -0.66
CA ASN A 172 -19.76 6.36 -0.67
C ASN A 172 -19.79 7.88 -0.38
N SER A 173 -19.02 8.34 0.61
CA SER A 173 -19.04 9.77 1.00
C SER A 173 -18.23 10.68 0.07
N LEU A 174 -17.19 10.17 -0.59
CA LEU A 174 -16.31 10.95 -1.46
C LEU A 174 -16.71 10.90 -2.95
N GLY A 175 -17.67 10.07 -3.30
CA GLY A 175 -18.18 9.96 -4.67
C GLY A 175 -18.71 11.27 -5.25
N VAL A 176 -19.26 12.18 -4.43
CA VAL A 176 -19.69 13.52 -4.84
C VAL A 176 -18.55 14.40 -5.37
N ARG A 177 -17.30 14.07 -5.02
CA ARG A 177 -16.07 14.69 -5.52
C ARG A 177 -15.40 13.87 -6.62
N ASN A 178 -16.03 12.83 -7.15
CA ASN A 178 -15.43 11.86 -8.05
C ASN A 178 -14.12 11.22 -7.54
N ILE A 179 -13.90 11.25 -6.22
CA ILE A 179 -12.75 10.57 -5.60
C ILE A 179 -13.10 9.09 -5.47
N THR A 180 -12.30 8.23 -6.10
CA THR A 180 -12.46 6.78 -5.93
C THR A 180 -11.64 6.30 -4.74
N VAL A 181 -12.21 5.34 -3.98
CA VAL A 181 -11.53 4.71 -2.85
C VAL A 181 -11.62 3.20 -3.01
N ASN A 182 -10.48 2.55 -3.21
CA ASN A 182 -10.41 1.11 -3.43
C ASN A 182 -9.35 0.46 -2.54
N THR A 183 -9.45 -0.85 -2.40
CA THR A 183 -8.52 -1.68 -1.64
C THR A 183 -7.90 -2.74 -2.52
N ILE A 184 -6.61 -2.95 -2.39
CA ILE A 184 -5.88 -4.06 -2.99
C ILE A 184 -5.51 -5.02 -1.86
N SER A 185 -5.79 -6.31 -2.04
CA SER A 185 -5.46 -7.39 -1.11
C SER A 185 -4.36 -8.29 -1.69
N PRO A 186 -3.08 -8.02 -1.41
CA PRO A 186 -1.99 -8.88 -1.86
C PRO A 186 -2.04 -10.28 -1.23
N GLY A 187 -1.59 -11.28 -1.99
CA GLY A 187 -1.22 -12.59 -1.47
C GLY A 187 0.18 -12.59 -0.83
N ILE A 188 0.71 -13.79 -0.61
CA ILE A 188 2.08 -13.97 -0.09
C ILE A 188 3.07 -13.49 -1.15
N THR A 189 3.75 -12.38 -0.85
CA THR A 189 4.60 -11.65 -1.80
C THR A 189 6.06 -11.66 -1.32
N ASP A 190 7.01 -11.74 -2.26
CA ASP A 190 8.47 -11.71 -2.04
C ASP A 190 8.88 -10.33 -1.52
N THR A 191 8.91 -10.17 -0.21
CA THR A 191 9.23 -8.91 0.50
C THR A 191 9.88 -9.18 1.83
N ASP A 192 10.42 -8.15 2.48
CA ASP A 192 10.96 -8.23 3.85
C ASP A 192 9.93 -8.69 4.89
N MET A 193 8.64 -8.53 4.60
CA MET A 193 7.56 -9.00 5.47
C MET A 193 7.44 -10.54 5.46
N ASN A 194 7.97 -11.20 4.41
CA ASN A 194 8.03 -12.64 4.22
C ASN A 194 9.49 -13.10 4.04
N PRO A 195 10.31 -13.11 5.11
CA PRO A 195 11.75 -13.36 5.00
C PRO A 195 12.10 -14.67 4.30
N SER A 196 11.38 -15.76 4.60
CA SER A 196 11.63 -17.08 3.99
C SER A 196 11.48 -17.04 2.45
N ILE A 197 10.55 -16.25 1.93
CA ILE A 197 10.38 -16.09 0.48
C ILE A 197 11.48 -15.20 -0.08
N ARG A 198 11.77 -14.06 0.57
CA ARG A 198 12.83 -13.14 0.18
C ARG A 198 14.19 -13.83 0.14
N ASP A 199 14.50 -14.64 1.16
CA ASP A 199 15.77 -15.32 1.30
C ASP A 199 15.87 -16.62 0.47
N LYS A 200 14.86 -16.85 -0.40
CA LYS A 200 14.80 -17.96 -1.37
C LYS A 200 14.79 -19.36 -0.71
N ASP A 201 14.14 -19.50 0.44
CA ASP A 201 13.88 -20.81 1.03
C ASP A 201 12.97 -21.63 0.08
N VAL A 202 13.56 -22.67 -0.51
CA VAL A 202 12.89 -23.52 -1.50
C VAL A 202 11.62 -24.15 -0.94
N LYS A 203 11.64 -24.66 0.30
CA LYS A 203 10.47 -25.27 0.92
C LYS A 203 9.35 -24.26 1.18
N ALA A 204 9.70 -23.02 1.55
CA ALA A 204 8.72 -21.96 1.73
C ALA A 204 8.10 -21.55 0.38
N ILE A 205 8.91 -21.42 -0.66
CA ILE A 205 8.46 -21.11 -2.02
C ILE A 205 7.55 -22.22 -2.56
N GLU A 206 7.94 -23.49 -2.43
CA GLU A 206 7.12 -24.64 -2.86
C GLU A 206 5.78 -24.69 -2.11
N ARG A 207 5.79 -24.42 -0.80
CA ARG A 207 4.55 -24.35 0.00
C ARG A 207 3.61 -23.26 -0.52
N VAL A 208 4.12 -22.06 -0.79
CA VAL A 208 3.32 -20.95 -1.33
C VAL A 208 2.83 -21.29 -2.74
N ALA A 209 3.68 -21.86 -3.58
CA ALA A 209 3.33 -22.32 -4.92
C ALA A 209 2.22 -23.38 -4.86
N ALA A 210 2.27 -24.28 -3.88
CA ALA A 210 1.24 -25.29 -3.67
C ALA A 210 -0.11 -24.70 -3.27
N MET A 211 -0.17 -23.58 -2.58
CA MET A 211 -1.41 -22.90 -2.18
C MET A 211 -1.93 -21.88 -3.21
N THR A 212 -1.12 -21.50 -4.19
CA THR A 212 -1.42 -20.43 -5.16
C THR A 212 -1.72 -21.04 -6.54
N THR A 213 -2.82 -20.66 -7.18
CA THR A 213 -3.20 -21.20 -8.50
C THR A 213 -2.14 -20.90 -9.56
N LEU A 214 -1.53 -19.71 -9.54
CA LEU A 214 -0.43 -19.35 -10.43
C LEU A 214 0.94 -19.95 -10.03
N ARG A 215 0.96 -20.85 -9.04
CA ARG A 215 2.10 -21.70 -8.65
C ARG A 215 3.40 -20.94 -8.33
N ARG A 216 3.29 -19.75 -7.79
CA ARG A 216 4.42 -18.93 -7.33
C ARG A 216 4.01 -17.95 -6.24
N PRO A 217 4.94 -17.49 -5.41
CA PRO A 217 4.74 -16.28 -4.63
C PRO A 217 4.49 -15.05 -5.54
N GLY A 218 3.76 -14.07 -5.04
CA GLY A 218 3.64 -12.77 -5.68
C GLY A 218 4.99 -12.04 -5.70
N ARG A 219 5.19 -11.19 -6.69
CA ARG A 219 6.29 -10.22 -6.74
C ARG A 219 5.74 -8.83 -6.45
N PRO A 220 6.53 -7.92 -5.84
CA PRO A 220 6.08 -6.54 -5.59
C PRO A 220 5.50 -5.85 -6.83
N VAL A 221 6.06 -6.12 -8.02
CA VAL A 221 5.57 -5.56 -9.29
C VAL A 221 4.16 -6.04 -9.65
N ASP A 222 3.78 -7.27 -9.29
CA ASP A 222 2.43 -7.77 -9.53
C ASP A 222 1.36 -6.90 -8.82
N ILE A 223 1.74 -6.28 -7.70
CA ILE A 223 0.87 -5.36 -6.94
C ILE A 223 1.00 -3.92 -7.48
N GLY A 224 2.22 -3.49 -7.80
CA GLY A 224 2.48 -2.15 -8.35
C GLY A 224 1.69 -1.88 -9.62
N ASP A 225 1.61 -2.86 -10.52
CA ASP A 225 0.87 -2.76 -11.77
C ASP A 225 -0.64 -2.56 -11.57
N VAL A 226 -1.22 -3.29 -10.60
CA VAL A 226 -2.64 -3.13 -10.27
C VAL A 226 -2.92 -1.79 -9.59
N VAL A 227 -2.02 -1.32 -8.70
CA VAL A 227 -2.16 0.00 -8.09
C VAL A 227 -2.10 1.10 -9.15
N ALA A 228 -1.22 1.01 -10.14
CA ALA A 228 -1.13 1.97 -11.23
C ALA A 228 -2.41 2.00 -12.08
N PHE A 229 -3.02 0.84 -12.36
CA PHE A 229 -4.33 0.78 -13.00
C PHE A 229 -5.39 1.52 -12.18
N PHE A 230 -5.50 1.26 -10.87
CA PHE A 230 -6.46 1.94 -10.00
C PHE A 230 -6.19 3.46 -9.84
N ALA A 231 -4.94 3.88 -10.02
CA ALA A 231 -4.53 5.29 -10.00
C ALA A 231 -4.88 6.02 -11.30
N SER A 232 -5.07 5.31 -12.40
CA SER A 232 -5.33 5.86 -13.73
C SER A 232 -6.81 6.18 -13.99
N ASP A 233 -7.09 6.83 -15.10
CA ASP A 233 -8.45 7.08 -15.57
C ASP A 233 -9.15 5.84 -16.11
N GLU A 234 -8.42 4.76 -16.39
CA GLU A 234 -9.01 3.47 -16.79
C GLU A 234 -9.89 2.88 -15.67
N ALA A 235 -9.54 3.16 -14.40
CA ALA A 235 -10.30 2.72 -13.23
C ALA A 235 -11.34 3.75 -12.73
N ARG A 236 -11.63 4.84 -13.47
CA ARG A 236 -12.51 5.96 -13.02
C ARG A 236 -13.92 5.55 -12.58
N TRP A 237 -14.39 4.37 -13.01
CA TRP A 237 -15.72 3.85 -12.68
C TRP A 237 -15.67 2.72 -11.64
N ILE A 238 -14.51 2.55 -10.97
CA ILE A 238 -14.30 1.53 -9.94
C ILE A 238 -14.08 2.23 -8.60
N THR A 239 -15.01 2.04 -7.65
CA THR A 239 -14.90 2.58 -6.30
C THR A 239 -15.54 1.64 -5.28
N GLY A 240 -15.08 1.66 -4.03
CA GLY A 240 -15.59 0.82 -2.93
C GLY A 240 -15.21 -0.66 -3.06
N GLN A 241 -14.33 -1.02 -4.00
CA GLN A 241 -13.98 -2.41 -4.25
C GLN A 241 -12.78 -2.86 -3.42
N THR A 242 -12.79 -4.15 -3.07
CA THR A 242 -11.61 -4.87 -2.56
C THR A 242 -11.22 -5.90 -3.61
N LEU A 243 -10.06 -5.73 -4.24
CA LEU A 243 -9.55 -6.62 -5.25
C LEU A 243 -8.46 -7.52 -4.68
N GLU A 244 -8.69 -8.83 -4.74
CA GLU A 244 -7.69 -9.84 -4.40
C GLU A 244 -6.63 -9.94 -5.50
N VAL A 245 -5.39 -9.57 -5.20
CA VAL A 245 -4.22 -9.68 -6.09
C VAL A 245 -3.26 -10.69 -5.47
N ASN A 246 -3.69 -11.95 -5.46
CA ASN A 246 -3.08 -13.02 -4.67
C ASN A 246 -2.70 -14.26 -5.47
N GLY A 247 -2.82 -14.21 -6.81
CA GLY A 247 -2.49 -15.32 -7.70
C GLY A 247 -3.40 -16.54 -7.54
N GLY A 248 -4.62 -16.35 -7.00
CA GLY A 248 -5.56 -17.44 -6.69
C GLY A 248 -5.16 -18.23 -5.44
N LEU A 249 -4.64 -17.55 -4.41
CA LEU A 249 -4.31 -18.16 -3.12
C LEU A 249 -5.58 -18.75 -2.49
N PHE A 250 -5.56 -20.02 -2.11
CA PHE A 250 -6.67 -20.78 -1.52
C PHE A 250 -7.99 -20.74 -2.33
N LEU A 251 -7.92 -20.63 -3.66
CA LEU A 251 -9.12 -20.52 -4.50
C LEU A 251 -9.98 -21.82 -4.53
N GLY A 252 -9.46 -22.93 -4.06
CA GLY A 252 -10.18 -24.21 -3.94
C GLY A 252 -9.34 -25.42 -4.35
N PRO A 253 -9.95 -26.62 -4.40
CA PRO A 253 -9.26 -27.83 -4.84
C PRO A 253 -8.81 -27.67 -6.29
N ARG A 254 -7.62 -28.20 -6.58
CA ARG A 254 -7.07 -28.22 -7.95
C ARG A 254 -7.42 -29.53 -8.63
N GLU A 255 -7.82 -29.47 -9.86
CA GLU A 255 -7.76 -30.65 -10.73
C GLU A 255 -6.27 -31.04 -10.91
N GLN A 256 -5.97 -32.32 -10.81
CA GLN A 256 -4.61 -32.87 -10.91
C GLN A 256 -4.17 -32.95 -12.37
#